data_f5bc1768e97cd8dcecc0a963b7f7c130
#
_entry.id   f5bc1768e97cd8dcecc0a963b7f7c130
#
_cell.length_a   1.000
_cell.length_b   1.000
_cell.length_c   1.000
_cell.angle_alpha   90.00
_cell.angle_beta   90.00
_cell.angle_gamma   90.00
#
_symmetry.space_group_name_H-M   'P 1'
#
loop_
_entity.id
_entity.type
_entity.pdbx_description
1 polymer ?
#
loop_
_entity_poly.entity_id
_entity_poly.type
_entity_poly.pdbx_seq_one_letter_code
_entity_poly.pdbx_strand_id
1 'polypeptide(L)'
;MLDIELLTKEAHKRNVLIGFDCSHSVGAVPHKFDEWEVDFAVWCSYKYLNSGPGSTGFIYINERHFDREPGLAGWFGYVKERQFDMVLEFDHARSAAGWQLSSSNILASAAIWGTLKIIHDAGITKIREKSLLLTDYLIFLVDNLLPSNKYNITIGTPRE
;
A
#
# COMPACT_ATOMS: atom_id res chain seq x y z
N MET A 1 -6.77 -8.58 10.46
CA MET A 1 -5.90 -8.15 9.33
C MET A 1 -5.33 -9.41 8.68
N LEU A 2 -5.04 -9.39 7.35
CA LEU A 2 -4.39 -10.55 6.72
C LEU A 2 -2.95 -10.69 7.22
N ASP A 3 -2.52 -11.93 7.48
CA ASP A 3 -1.12 -12.24 7.75
C ASP A 3 -0.37 -12.34 6.41
N ILE A 4 0.16 -11.20 5.96
CA ILE A 4 0.81 -11.07 4.66
C ILE A 4 2.05 -11.99 4.59
N GLU A 5 2.85 -12.05 5.64
CA GLU A 5 4.06 -12.88 5.69
C GLU A 5 3.72 -14.37 5.53
N LEU A 6 2.75 -14.86 6.31
CA LEU A 6 2.32 -16.25 6.22
C LEU A 6 1.76 -16.58 4.84
N LEU A 7 0.87 -15.72 4.31
CA LEU A 7 0.25 -15.92 3.00
C LEU A 7 1.29 -15.94 1.88
N THR A 8 2.29 -15.06 1.95
CA THR A 8 3.39 -15.02 0.98
C THR A 8 4.21 -16.31 1.03
N LYS A 9 4.61 -16.75 2.21
CA LYS A 9 5.35 -18.01 2.39
C LYS A 9 4.56 -19.22 1.85
N GLU A 10 3.25 -19.27 2.12
CA GLU A 10 2.41 -20.38 1.66
C GLU A 10 2.18 -20.36 0.14
N ALA A 11 2.09 -19.21 -0.48
CA ALA A 11 2.02 -19.06 -1.93
C ALA A 11 3.34 -19.52 -2.59
N HIS A 12 4.48 -19.05 -2.09
CA HIS A 12 5.80 -19.40 -2.64
C HIS A 12 6.13 -20.88 -2.52
N LYS A 13 5.72 -21.57 -1.44
CA LYS A 13 5.84 -23.03 -1.34
C LYS A 13 5.14 -23.77 -2.48
N ARG A 14 4.19 -23.12 -3.14
CA ARG A 14 3.41 -23.68 -4.26
C ARG A 14 3.81 -23.08 -5.61
N ASN A 15 4.91 -22.32 -5.64
CA ASN A 15 5.39 -21.59 -6.83
C ASN A 15 4.32 -20.63 -7.40
N VAL A 16 3.53 -20.00 -6.54
CA VAL A 16 2.51 -19.02 -6.92
C VAL A 16 3.00 -17.62 -6.54
N LEU A 17 2.94 -16.70 -7.52
CA LEU A 17 3.13 -15.28 -7.25
C LEU A 17 1.96 -14.73 -6.45
N ILE A 18 2.24 -13.84 -5.50
CA ILE A 18 1.22 -13.23 -4.65
C ILE A 18 1.39 -11.73 -4.56
N GLY A 19 0.28 -11.03 -4.73
CA GLY A 19 0.21 -9.59 -4.51
C GLY A 19 -0.95 -9.20 -3.60
N PHE A 20 -0.85 -7.99 -3.05
CA PHE A 20 -1.83 -7.50 -2.09
C PHE A 20 -2.37 -6.12 -2.50
N ASP A 21 -3.69 -5.96 -2.42
CA ASP A 21 -4.30 -4.63 -2.37
C ASP A 21 -4.20 -4.09 -0.94
N CYS A 22 -3.30 -3.15 -0.76
CA CYS A 22 -3.01 -2.51 0.53
C CYS A 22 -3.68 -1.14 0.68
N SER A 23 -4.72 -0.84 -0.12
CA SER A 23 -5.43 0.44 -0.11
C SER A 23 -6.05 0.81 1.23
N HIS A 24 -6.36 -0.18 2.08
CA HIS A 24 -6.90 0.04 3.43
C HIS A 24 -5.86 -0.20 4.55
N SER A 25 -4.59 -0.33 4.22
CA SER A 25 -3.56 -0.64 5.22
C SER A 25 -2.32 0.26 5.12
N VAL A 26 -1.87 0.64 3.91
CA VAL A 26 -0.75 1.58 3.76
C VAL A 26 -1.14 2.95 4.33
N GLY A 27 -0.29 3.49 5.21
CA GLY A 27 -0.57 4.70 5.98
C GLY A 27 -1.29 4.47 7.30
N ALA A 28 -1.84 3.25 7.55
CA ALA A 28 -2.52 2.89 8.80
C ALA A 28 -1.73 1.88 9.64
N VAL A 29 -1.03 0.94 8.98
CA VAL A 29 -0.23 -0.10 9.64
C VAL A 29 1.14 -0.23 8.99
N PRO A 30 2.17 -0.63 9.75
CA PRO A 30 3.48 -0.92 9.17
C PRO A 30 3.43 -2.07 8.17
N HIS A 31 4.18 -1.93 7.09
CA HIS A 31 4.41 -2.98 6.10
C HIS A 31 5.91 -3.23 5.92
N LYS A 32 6.28 -4.46 5.66
CA LYS A 32 7.65 -4.92 5.45
C LYS A 32 7.71 -5.80 4.20
N PHE A 33 7.31 -5.25 3.06
CA PHE A 33 7.13 -6.01 1.82
C PHE A 33 8.39 -6.75 1.38
N ASP A 34 9.58 -6.15 1.55
CA ASP A 34 10.85 -6.78 1.21
C ASP A 34 11.18 -7.93 2.17
N GLU A 35 11.05 -7.72 3.50
CA GLU A 35 11.30 -8.75 4.52
C GLU A 35 10.32 -9.93 4.38
N TRP A 36 9.08 -9.66 3.98
CA TRP A 36 8.05 -10.68 3.75
C TRP A 36 8.10 -11.29 2.35
N GLU A 37 9.03 -10.83 1.50
CA GLU A 37 9.22 -11.29 0.12
C GLU A 37 7.96 -11.18 -0.74
N VAL A 38 7.09 -10.21 -0.50
CA VAL A 38 5.88 -9.96 -1.31
C VAL A 38 6.29 -9.69 -2.76
N ASP A 39 5.59 -10.29 -3.74
CA ASP A 39 5.94 -10.10 -5.15
C ASP A 39 5.54 -8.72 -5.64
N PHE A 40 4.33 -8.27 -5.34
CA PHE A 40 3.86 -6.92 -5.64
C PHE A 40 2.78 -6.48 -4.66
N ALA A 41 2.61 -5.18 -4.52
CA ALA A 41 1.49 -4.60 -3.77
C ALA A 41 1.00 -3.33 -4.46
N VAL A 42 -0.29 -3.03 -4.31
CA VAL A 42 -0.90 -1.82 -4.86
C VAL A 42 -1.70 -1.10 -3.78
N TRP A 43 -1.78 0.23 -3.87
CA TRP A 43 -2.62 1.02 -2.98
C TRP A 43 -2.97 2.37 -3.57
N CYS A 44 -4.06 2.93 -3.10
CA CYS A 44 -4.42 4.32 -3.36
C CYS A 44 -3.84 5.24 -2.28
N SER A 45 -3.69 6.52 -2.59
CA SER A 45 -3.16 7.51 -1.65
C SER A 45 -4.22 8.40 -0.99
N TYR A 46 -5.45 8.37 -1.45
CA TYR A 46 -6.54 9.21 -0.93
C TYR A 46 -7.18 8.71 0.37
N LYS A 47 -6.85 7.47 0.82
CA LYS A 47 -7.35 6.92 2.08
C LYS A 47 -6.44 7.32 3.24
N TYR A 48 -5.73 6.40 3.85
CA TYR A 48 -4.89 6.66 5.04
C TYR A 48 -3.65 7.51 4.77
N LEU A 49 -3.24 7.63 3.49
CA LEU A 49 -2.21 8.59 3.12
C LEU A 49 -2.73 10.03 2.93
N ASN A 50 -4.04 10.25 3.03
CA ASN A 50 -4.69 11.57 3.07
C ASN A 50 -4.32 12.55 1.95
N SER A 51 -4.00 12.05 0.75
CA SER A 51 -3.57 12.91 -0.36
C SER A 51 -4.72 13.55 -1.16
N GLY A 52 -5.96 13.37 -0.72
CA GLY A 52 -7.15 13.96 -1.30
C GLY A 52 -7.75 13.18 -2.48
N PRO A 53 -8.99 13.53 -2.88
CA PRO A 53 -9.71 12.85 -3.97
C PRO A 53 -8.96 12.96 -5.30
N GLY A 54 -8.98 11.89 -6.09
CA GLY A 54 -8.31 11.85 -7.40
C GLY A 54 -6.79 11.75 -7.35
N SER A 55 -6.22 11.49 -6.19
CA SER A 55 -4.77 11.33 -6.04
C SER A 55 -4.26 10.01 -6.62
N THR A 56 -2.94 9.99 -6.87
CA THR A 56 -2.22 8.90 -7.53
C THR A 56 -2.27 7.59 -6.73
N GLY A 57 -2.42 6.46 -7.44
CA GLY A 57 -2.15 5.13 -6.90
C GLY A 57 -0.67 4.78 -6.96
N PHE A 58 -0.28 3.78 -6.20
CA PHE A 58 1.09 3.30 -6.10
C PHE A 58 1.17 1.81 -6.35
N ILE A 59 2.33 1.38 -6.83
CA ILE A 59 2.70 0.00 -6.97
C ILE A 59 4.07 -0.24 -6.32
N TYR A 60 4.17 -1.31 -5.57
CA TYR A 60 5.40 -1.93 -5.14
C TYR A 60 5.64 -3.17 -5.99
N ILE A 61 6.84 -3.35 -6.47
CA ILE A 61 7.32 -4.56 -7.14
C ILE A 61 8.60 -4.99 -6.43
N ASN A 62 8.70 -6.25 -6.05
CA ASN A 62 9.92 -6.79 -5.46
C ASN A 62 11.06 -6.78 -6.49
N GLU A 63 12.27 -6.45 -6.07
CA GLU A 63 13.45 -6.30 -6.95
C GLU A 63 13.76 -7.55 -7.78
N ARG A 64 13.46 -8.75 -7.26
CA ARG A 64 13.63 -10.02 -7.99
C ARG A 64 12.82 -10.12 -9.29
N HIS A 65 11.87 -9.19 -9.48
CA HIS A 65 11.03 -9.12 -10.68
C HIS A 65 11.40 -7.97 -11.63
N PHE A 66 12.39 -7.16 -11.31
CA PHE A 66 12.75 -5.99 -12.11
C PHE A 66 13.21 -6.34 -13.55
N ASP A 67 13.74 -7.53 -13.76
CA ASP A 67 14.13 -8.00 -15.09
C ASP A 67 12.97 -8.58 -15.91
N ARG A 68 11.78 -8.73 -15.30
CA ARG A 68 10.60 -9.19 -16.03
C ARG A 68 10.02 -8.06 -16.86
N GLU A 69 9.79 -8.34 -18.15
CA GLU A 69 9.08 -7.40 -19.00
C GLU A 69 7.64 -7.25 -18.53
N PRO A 70 7.16 -6.00 -18.29
CA PRO A 70 5.77 -5.74 -17.93
C PRO A 70 4.82 -6.22 -19.03
N GLY A 71 3.73 -6.91 -18.66
CA GLY A 71 2.72 -7.37 -19.61
C GLY A 71 1.94 -6.25 -20.32
N LEU A 72 1.99 -5.03 -19.77
CA LEU A 72 1.48 -3.80 -20.38
C LEU A 72 2.63 -2.80 -20.45
N ALA A 73 3.08 -2.51 -21.66
CA ALA A 73 4.12 -1.54 -21.93
C ALA A 73 3.55 -0.12 -22.04
N GLY A 74 4.23 0.84 -21.43
CA GLY A 74 3.89 2.25 -21.54
C GLY A 74 5.12 3.13 -21.60
N TRP A 75 5.02 4.25 -22.28
CA TRP A 75 6.16 5.14 -22.52
C TRP A 75 6.85 5.60 -21.23
N PHE A 76 6.11 5.76 -20.15
CA PHE A 76 6.69 6.13 -18.85
C PHE A 76 7.44 4.98 -18.16
N GLY A 77 7.19 3.73 -18.56
CA GLY A 77 7.95 2.55 -18.11
C GLY A 77 9.29 2.36 -18.83
N TYR A 78 9.59 3.15 -19.84
CA TYR A 78 10.85 3.06 -20.60
C TYR A 78 12.04 3.54 -19.77
N VAL A 79 13.24 3.03 -20.09
CA VAL A 79 14.52 3.53 -19.54
C VAL A 79 14.62 5.03 -19.79
N LYS A 80 14.76 5.85 -18.73
CA LYS A 80 14.63 7.31 -18.79
C LYS A 80 15.67 7.98 -19.66
N GLU A 81 16.90 7.47 -19.65
CA GLU A 81 18.03 7.98 -20.43
C GLU A 81 17.79 7.89 -21.93
N ARG A 82 16.98 6.93 -22.36
CA ARG A 82 16.69 6.62 -23.77
C ARG A 82 15.23 6.87 -24.17
N GLN A 83 14.42 7.41 -23.27
CA GLN A 83 12.98 7.58 -23.47
C GLN A 83 12.62 8.39 -24.73
N PHE A 84 13.49 9.30 -25.15
CA PHE A 84 13.28 10.17 -26.31
C PHE A 84 14.04 9.72 -27.58
N ASP A 85 14.73 8.57 -27.56
CA ASP A 85 15.40 8.02 -28.74
C ASP A 85 14.40 7.53 -29.80
N MET A 86 13.12 7.38 -29.42
CA MET A 86 12.01 6.98 -30.29
C MET A 86 12.28 5.66 -31.04
N VAL A 87 12.97 4.72 -30.38
CA VAL A 87 13.22 3.39 -30.95
C VAL A 87 11.93 2.56 -30.93
N LEU A 88 11.86 1.54 -31.79
CA LEU A 88 10.67 0.70 -31.91
C LEU A 88 10.60 -0.42 -30.87
N GLU A 89 11.71 -0.73 -30.22
CA GLU A 89 11.78 -1.78 -29.21
C GLU A 89 11.55 -1.19 -27.82
N PHE A 90 10.78 -1.91 -27.01
CA PHE A 90 10.51 -1.49 -25.61
C PHE A 90 11.64 -1.98 -24.70
N ASP A 91 12.35 -1.04 -24.10
CA ASP A 91 13.36 -1.30 -23.08
C ASP A 91 12.85 -0.71 -21.74
N HIS A 92 12.31 -1.57 -20.87
CA HIS A 92 11.71 -1.15 -19.63
C HIS A 92 12.74 -0.82 -18.55
N ALA A 93 12.43 0.15 -17.69
CA ALA A 93 13.25 0.47 -16.53
C ALA A 93 13.32 -0.74 -15.57
N ARG A 94 14.54 -1.08 -15.12
CA ARG A 94 14.79 -2.21 -14.20
C ARG A 94 14.51 -1.82 -12.75
N SER A 95 13.26 -1.41 -12.54
CA SER A 95 12.71 -1.01 -11.22
C SER A 95 11.18 -1.06 -11.29
N ALA A 96 10.47 -0.78 -10.21
CA ALA A 96 9.01 -0.65 -10.24
C ALA A 96 8.51 0.40 -11.26
N ALA A 97 9.35 1.37 -11.64
CA ALA A 97 9.02 2.34 -12.69
C ALA A 97 8.78 1.69 -14.07
N GLY A 98 9.34 0.49 -14.34
CA GLY A 98 9.08 -0.25 -15.58
C GLY A 98 7.60 -0.60 -15.79
N TRP A 99 6.82 -0.67 -14.73
CA TRP A 99 5.36 -0.93 -14.76
C TRP A 99 4.52 0.34 -14.88
N GLN A 100 5.14 1.53 -14.98
CA GLN A 100 4.42 2.78 -15.15
C GLN A 100 4.01 2.97 -16.63
N LEU A 101 2.70 3.01 -16.90
CA LEU A 101 2.18 3.14 -18.26
C LEU A 101 2.26 4.56 -18.81
N SER A 102 1.93 5.55 -17.99
CA SER A 102 1.80 6.96 -18.40
C SER A 102 2.27 7.90 -17.31
N SER A 103 2.31 9.20 -17.63
CA SER A 103 2.59 10.25 -16.65
C SER A 103 1.53 10.28 -15.56
N SER A 104 1.97 10.41 -14.31
CA SER A 104 1.06 10.71 -13.21
C SER A 104 0.57 12.15 -13.28
N ASN A 105 -0.62 12.41 -12.71
CA ASN A 105 -1.12 13.78 -12.55
C ASN A 105 -0.20 14.55 -11.57
N ILE A 106 0.43 15.61 -12.07
CA ILE A 106 1.44 16.38 -11.31
C ILE A 106 0.84 17.01 -10.06
N LEU A 107 -0.35 17.61 -10.16
CA LEU A 107 -1.00 18.29 -9.04
C LEU A 107 -1.43 17.27 -7.96
N ALA A 108 -1.99 16.13 -8.36
CA ALA A 108 -2.34 15.06 -7.44
C ALA A 108 -1.11 14.44 -6.77
N SER A 109 0.00 14.32 -7.51
CA SER A 109 1.27 13.83 -6.95
C SER A 109 1.91 14.84 -6.00
N ALA A 110 1.79 16.14 -6.28
CA ALA A 110 2.30 17.19 -5.40
C ALA A 110 1.58 17.22 -4.03
N ALA A 111 0.26 16.95 -4.01
CA ALA A 111 -0.52 16.90 -2.78
C ALA A 111 -0.03 15.84 -1.79
N ILE A 112 0.45 14.69 -2.28
CA ILE A 112 0.93 13.61 -1.41
C ILE A 112 2.24 13.98 -0.70
N TRP A 113 3.06 14.88 -1.25
CA TRP A 113 4.32 15.29 -0.65
C TRP A 113 4.13 15.84 0.77
N GLY A 114 3.13 16.71 0.96
CA GLY A 114 2.82 17.28 2.28
C GLY A 114 2.43 16.21 3.30
N THR A 115 1.63 15.25 2.88
CA THR A 115 1.15 14.16 3.75
C THR A 115 2.26 13.17 4.09
N LEU A 116 3.07 12.79 3.12
CA LEU A 116 4.21 11.89 3.34
C LEU A 116 5.21 12.49 4.32
N LYS A 117 5.41 13.82 4.29
CA LYS A 117 6.26 14.51 5.28
C LYS A 117 5.69 14.34 6.69
N ILE A 118 4.40 14.54 6.89
CA ILE A 118 3.74 14.39 8.20
C ILE A 118 3.85 12.94 8.70
N ILE A 119 3.58 11.96 7.82
CA ILE A 119 3.67 10.54 8.17
C ILE A 119 5.11 10.13 8.49
N HIS A 120 6.08 10.66 7.72
CA HIS A 120 7.51 10.43 7.98
C HIS A 120 7.94 10.99 9.34
N ASP A 121 7.59 12.24 9.63
CA ASP A 121 7.95 12.92 10.88
C ASP A 121 7.29 12.25 12.10
N ALA A 122 6.04 11.80 11.97
CA ALA A 122 5.32 11.08 13.03
C ALA A 122 5.84 9.64 13.23
N GLY A 123 6.14 8.96 12.15
CA GLY A 123 6.49 7.54 12.11
C GLY A 123 5.26 6.63 12.14
N ILE A 124 5.20 5.66 11.22
CA ILE A 124 4.05 4.76 11.05
C ILE A 124 3.77 3.93 12.30
N THR A 125 4.78 3.57 13.07
CA THR A 125 4.63 2.82 14.33
C THR A 125 3.83 3.62 15.36
N LYS A 126 4.17 4.89 15.55
CA LYS A 126 3.44 5.77 16.49
C LYS A 126 2.01 6.06 16.02
N ILE A 127 1.80 6.18 14.72
CA ILE A 127 0.46 6.31 14.14
C ILE A 127 -0.36 5.06 14.47
N ARG A 128 0.22 3.87 14.33
CA ARG A 128 -0.43 2.60 14.67
C ARG A 128 -0.73 2.48 16.16
N GLU A 129 0.22 2.80 17.03
CA GLU A 129 0.03 2.82 18.49
C GLU A 129 -1.15 3.70 18.90
N LYS A 130 -1.22 4.92 18.37
CA LYS A 130 -2.35 5.82 18.62
C LYS A 130 -3.68 5.25 18.12
N SER A 131 -3.69 4.64 16.93
CA SER A 131 -4.87 4.00 16.35
C SER A 131 -5.41 2.88 17.25
N LEU A 132 -4.52 2.06 17.81
CA LEU A 132 -4.91 1.00 18.76
C LEU A 132 -5.54 1.58 20.03
N LEU A 133 -4.89 2.58 20.66
CA LEU A 133 -5.42 3.24 21.86
C LEU A 133 -6.80 3.86 21.61
N LEU A 134 -7.04 4.46 20.45
CA LEU A 134 -8.34 5.03 20.10
C LEU A 134 -9.41 3.94 19.92
N THR A 135 -9.05 2.81 19.34
CA THR A 135 -9.95 1.67 19.16
C THR A 135 -10.30 1.05 20.52
N ASP A 136 -9.32 0.84 21.39
CA ASP A 136 -9.52 0.34 22.75
C ASP A 136 -10.43 1.27 23.57
N TYR A 137 -10.22 2.58 23.45
CA TYR A 137 -11.07 3.55 24.11
C TYR A 137 -12.51 3.51 23.58
N LEU A 138 -12.70 3.36 22.27
CA LEU A 138 -14.03 3.19 21.68
C LEU A 138 -14.72 1.92 22.21
N ILE A 139 -14.02 0.81 22.25
CA ILE A 139 -14.54 -0.47 22.79
C ILE A 139 -14.93 -0.28 24.27
N PHE A 140 -14.06 0.34 25.06
CA PHE A 140 -14.36 0.65 26.46
C PHE A 140 -15.63 1.49 26.62
N LEU A 141 -15.82 2.52 25.80
CA LEU A 141 -17.03 3.36 25.85
C LEU A 141 -18.28 2.55 25.46
N VAL A 142 -18.21 1.74 24.42
CA VAL A 142 -19.34 0.90 23.99
C VAL A 142 -19.74 -0.08 25.10
N ASP A 143 -18.77 -0.78 25.69
CA ASP A 143 -19.03 -1.75 26.75
C ASP A 143 -19.66 -1.12 28.01
N ASN A 144 -19.25 0.11 28.36
CA ASN A 144 -19.72 0.77 29.59
C ASN A 144 -20.99 1.59 29.38
N LEU A 145 -21.16 2.23 28.24
CA LEU A 145 -22.32 3.11 27.99
C LEU A 145 -23.47 2.39 27.29
N LEU A 146 -23.17 1.33 26.56
CA LEU A 146 -24.10 0.56 25.75
C LEU A 146 -24.03 -0.94 26.07
N PRO A 147 -24.16 -1.35 27.35
CA PRO A 147 -23.99 -2.75 27.72
C PRO A 147 -25.00 -3.65 26.99
N SER A 148 -24.53 -4.81 26.53
CA SER A 148 -25.27 -5.73 25.66
C SER A 148 -26.58 -6.23 26.29
N ASN A 149 -26.62 -6.41 27.62
CA ASN A 149 -27.82 -6.83 28.36
C ASN A 149 -28.96 -5.80 28.35
N LYS A 150 -28.65 -4.54 28.06
CA LYS A 150 -29.63 -3.44 28.02
C LYS A 150 -29.95 -3.01 26.57
N TYR A 151 -28.99 -3.02 25.69
CA TYR A 151 -29.12 -2.45 24.34
C TYR A 151 -29.04 -3.50 23.22
N ASN A 152 -28.79 -4.77 23.56
CA ASN A 152 -28.62 -5.86 22.59
C ASN A 152 -27.57 -5.54 21.50
N ILE A 153 -26.47 -4.90 21.89
CA ILE A 153 -25.35 -4.52 21.02
C ILE A 153 -24.20 -5.50 21.21
N THR A 154 -23.60 -5.94 20.10
CA THR A 154 -22.41 -6.80 20.11
C THR A 154 -21.33 -6.18 19.24
N ILE A 155 -20.09 -6.18 19.72
CA ILE A 155 -18.92 -5.78 18.93
C ILE A 155 -18.44 -7.01 18.15
N GLY A 156 -18.54 -6.96 16.82
CA GLY A 156 -18.11 -8.06 15.93
C GLY A 156 -16.60 -8.03 15.62
N THR A 157 -15.89 -6.93 15.93
CA THR A 157 -14.44 -6.82 15.74
C THR A 157 -13.69 -7.63 16.78
N PRO A 158 -12.70 -8.46 16.40
CA PRO A 158 -11.81 -9.12 17.37
C PRO A 158 -11.15 -8.11 18.32
N ARG A 159 -10.94 -8.52 19.56
CA ARG A 159 -10.38 -7.65 20.62
C ARG A 159 -8.86 -7.83 20.79
N GLU A 160 -8.25 -8.73 19.98
CA GLU A 160 -6.83 -9.07 19.97
C GLU A 160 -6.13 -8.55 18.71
#